data_dd79546de0807eab5e16deb82c27be0b
#
_entry.id   dd79546de0807eab5e16deb82c27be0b
#
_cell.length_a   1.000
_cell.length_b   1.000
_cell.length_c   1.000
_cell.angle_alpha   90.00
_cell.angle_beta   90.00
_cell.angle_gamma   90.00
#
_symmetry.space_group_name_H-M   'P 1'
#
loop_
_entity.id
_entity.type
_entity.pdbx_description
1 polymer ?
#
loop_
_entity_poly.entity_id
_entity_poly.type
_entity_poly.pdbx_seq_one_letter_code
_entity_poly.pdbx_strand_id
1 'polypeptide(L)'
;MHDAVVERTTNGSGRVAGMSWGELARLDAGSWHSARYAGEPVPTLARVARWLRANDCLANIEIKPCPGREAETGAAVAIEALLLWRDAEVPPLLSSFSEAALEAARKVAPALPRALLLGELPADWLDRCRALECVALDASHRVLDSATIAAAKAAGLRVLSYTINEPARAAELRAAGLDCVITDAVDLIAPGD
;
A
#
# COMPACT_ATOMS: atom_id res chain seq x y z
N MET A 1 -5.10 9.01 -3.84
CA MET A 1 -4.83 9.17 -5.29
C MET A 1 -3.85 8.07 -5.69
N HIS A 2 -4.23 7.24 -6.64
CA HIS A 2 -3.44 6.07 -7.05
C HIS A 2 -2.53 6.38 -8.25
N ASP A 3 -3.07 7.06 -9.26
CA ASP A 3 -2.38 7.26 -10.54
C ASP A 3 -1.47 8.50 -10.52
N ALA A 4 -0.51 8.57 -11.43
CA ALA A 4 0.33 9.75 -11.61
C ALA A 4 -0.43 10.96 -12.21
N VAL A 5 -1.66 10.71 -12.69
CA VAL A 5 -2.58 11.72 -13.26
C VAL A 5 -3.94 11.62 -12.59
N VAL A 6 -4.74 12.69 -12.61
CA VAL A 6 -5.98 12.75 -11.81
C VAL A 6 -7.25 12.31 -12.56
N GLU A 7 -7.19 12.10 -13.87
CA GLU A 7 -8.34 11.95 -14.77
C GLU A 7 -9.23 10.75 -14.44
N ARG A 8 -8.65 9.59 -14.07
CA ARG A 8 -9.41 8.35 -13.91
C ARG A 8 -10.39 8.39 -12.73
N THR A 9 -10.01 9.06 -11.66
CA THR A 9 -10.76 9.02 -10.38
C THR A 9 -11.12 10.40 -9.85
N THR A 10 -11.07 11.42 -10.70
CA THR A 10 -11.54 12.78 -10.35
C THR A 10 -12.17 13.48 -11.55
N ASN A 11 -12.76 14.65 -11.30
CA ASN A 11 -13.26 15.55 -12.32
C ASN A 11 -12.19 16.49 -12.90
N GLY A 12 -10.93 16.33 -12.53
CA GLY A 12 -9.81 17.15 -13.00
C GLY A 12 -9.03 16.53 -14.13
N SER A 13 -7.99 17.25 -14.59
CA SER A 13 -7.02 16.75 -15.55
C SER A 13 -5.61 17.26 -15.23
N GLY A 14 -4.59 16.43 -15.52
CA GLY A 14 -3.19 16.75 -15.34
C GLY A 14 -2.44 15.84 -14.39
N ARG A 15 -1.14 16.10 -14.27
CA ARG A 15 -0.25 15.30 -13.42
C ARG A 15 -0.33 15.74 -11.97
N VAL A 16 -0.45 14.78 -11.04
CA VAL A 16 -0.39 15.03 -9.59
C VAL A 16 0.86 15.82 -9.21
N ALA A 17 2.02 15.47 -9.78
CA ALA A 17 3.29 16.14 -9.50
C ALA A 17 3.33 17.63 -9.95
N GLY A 18 2.44 18.05 -10.83
CA GLY A 18 2.31 19.42 -11.31
C GLY A 18 1.26 20.25 -10.57
N MET A 19 0.54 19.65 -9.61
CA MET A 19 -0.55 20.30 -8.88
C MET A 19 -0.13 20.62 -7.45
N SER A 20 -0.55 21.80 -6.98
CA SER A 20 -0.50 22.14 -5.57
C SER A 20 -1.57 21.35 -4.79
N TRP A 21 -1.37 21.21 -3.48
CA TRP A 21 -2.41 20.63 -2.61
C TRP A 21 -3.74 21.39 -2.72
N GLY A 22 -3.70 22.72 -2.83
CA GLY A 22 -4.91 23.54 -2.96
C GLY A 22 -5.70 23.25 -4.25
N GLU A 23 -5.05 22.80 -5.31
CA GLU A 23 -5.71 22.36 -6.56
C GLU A 23 -6.27 20.95 -6.39
N LEU A 24 -5.49 20.01 -5.87
CA LEU A 24 -5.93 18.64 -5.60
C LEU A 24 -7.13 18.57 -4.65
N ALA A 25 -7.14 19.38 -3.59
CA ALA A 25 -8.19 19.41 -2.59
C ALA A 25 -9.55 19.91 -3.10
N ARG A 26 -9.59 20.58 -4.26
CA ARG A 26 -10.82 21.03 -4.90
C ARG A 26 -11.42 20.05 -5.89
N LEU A 27 -10.71 18.95 -6.18
CA LEU A 27 -11.20 17.93 -7.11
C LEU A 27 -12.29 17.09 -6.43
N ASP A 28 -13.30 16.76 -7.22
CA ASP A 28 -14.29 15.74 -6.85
C ASP A 28 -13.69 14.37 -7.20
N ALA A 29 -13.38 13.60 -6.17
CA ALA A 29 -12.81 12.26 -6.27
C ALA A 29 -13.85 11.16 -5.97
N GLY A 30 -15.14 11.49 -5.92
CA GLY A 30 -16.21 10.55 -5.62
C GLY A 30 -17.18 10.31 -6.77
N SER A 31 -17.50 11.31 -7.59
CA SER A 31 -18.50 11.21 -8.66
C SER A 31 -18.18 10.15 -9.71
N TRP A 32 -16.90 9.88 -9.97
CA TRP A 32 -16.48 8.82 -10.90
C TRP A 32 -16.97 7.42 -10.48
N HIS A 33 -17.11 7.19 -9.18
CA HIS A 33 -17.62 5.94 -8.64
C HIS A 33 -19.15 5.87 -8.72
N SER A 34 -19.82 6.85 -8.15
CA SER A 34 -21.27 7.00 -8.27
C SER A 34 -21.74 8.39 -7.81
N ALA A 35 -22.93 8.80 -8.22
CA ALA A 35 -23.54 10.06 -7.80
C ALA A 35 -23.71 10.20 -6.28
N ARG A 36 -23.77 9.09 -5.55
CA ARG A 36 -23.85 9.07 -4.07
C ARG A 36 -22.61 9.71 -3.42
N TYR A 37 -21.46 9.62 -4.07
CA TYR A 37 -20.19 10.13 -3.56
C TYR A 37 -19.75 11.45 -4.23
N ALA A 38 -20.67 12.12 -4.94
CA ALA A 38 -20.38 13.40 -5.57
C ALA A 38 -19.91 14.42 -4.53
N GLY A 39 -18.83 15.12 -4.84
CA GLY A 39 -18.23 16.13 -3.97
C GLY A 39 -17.25 15.60 -2.92
N GLU A 40 -16.99 14.28 -2.87
CA GLU A 40 -15.93 13.78 -1.98
C GLU A 40 -14.55 14.22 -2.49
N PRO A 41 -13.75 14.92 -1.64
CA PRO A 41 -12.44 15.40 -2.06
C PRO A 41 -11.38 14.30 -2.02
N VAL A 42 -10.24 14.54 -2.67
CA VAL A 42 -9.03 13.74 -2.44
C VAL A 42 -8.64 13.82 -0.95
N PRO A 43 -8.56 12.69 -0.22
CA PRO A 43 -8.23 12.74 1.20
C PRO A 43 -6.73 12.95 1.43
N THR A 44 -6.38 13.64 2.52
CA THR A 44 -5.00 13.65 3.03
C THR A 44 -4.71 12.35 3.79
N LEU A 45 -3.42 11.98 3.90
CA LEU A 45 -2.99 10.86 4.75
C LEU A 45 -3.44 11.07 6.21
N ALA A 46 -3.35 12.29 6.73
CA ALA A 46 -3.80 12.63 8.08
C ALA A 46 -5.31 12.41 8.29
N ARG A 47 -6.14 12.69 7.28
CA ARG A 47 -7.59 12.43 7.36
C ARG A 47 -7.89 10.93 7.39
N VAL A 48 -7.23 10.17 6.51
CA VAL A 48 -7.36 8.71 6.45
C VAL A 48 -6.86 8.06 7.75
N ALA A 49 -5.69 8.45 8.23
CA ALA A 49 -5.10 7.95 9.48
C ALA A 49 -6.04 8.15 10.67
N ARG A 50 -6.64 9.34 10.79
CA ARG A 50 -7.60 9.64 11.86
C ARG A 50 -8.83 8.74 11.80
N TRP A 51 -9.34 8.49 10.59
CA TRP A 51 -10.49 7.61 10.40
C TRP A 51 -10.15 6.15 10.73
N LEU A 52 -9.03 5.64 10.22
CA LEU A 52 -8.57 4.28 10.50
C LEU A 52 -8.40 4.03 12.01
N ARG A 53 -7.72 4.95 12.70
CA ARG A 53 -7.51 4.86 14.15
C ARG A 53 -8.79 4.94 14.96
N ALA A 54 -9.76 5.75 14.54
CA ALA A 54 -11.06 5.85 15.19
C ALA A 54 -11.96 4.62 15.00
N ASN A 55 -11.63 3.75 14.03
CA ASN A 55 -12.37 2.53 13.72
C ASN A 55 -11.54 1.25 13.94
N ASP A 56 -10.44 1.34 14.69
CA ASP A 56 -9.54 0.24 15.02
C ASP A 56 -9.05 -0.56 13.78
N CYS A 57 -8.87 0.17 12.66
CA CYS A 57 -8.38 -0.41 11.42
C CYS A 57 -6.86 -0.30 11.33
N LEU A 58 -6.20 -1.39 10.94
CA LEU A 58 -4.79 -1.39 10.59
C LEU A 58 -4.57 -0.72 9.23
N ALA A 59 -3.34 -0.26 8.97
CA ALA A 59 -3.01 0.43 7.74
C ALA A 59 -1.86 -0.25 6.99
N ASN A 60 -2.05 -0.50 5.69
CA ASN A 60 -0.97 -0.66 4.72
C ASN A 60 -0.95 0.62 3.86
N ILE A 61 0.13 1.39 3.95
CA ILE A 61 0.33 2.64 3.21
C ILE A 61 1.23 2.35 2.01
N GLU A 62 0.64 2.24 0.83
CA GLU A 62 1.43 2.14 -0.39
C GLU A 62 2.06 3.50 -0.74
N ILE A 63 3.39 3.53 -0.75
CA ILE A 63 4.17 4.67 -1.24
C ILE A 63 4.27 4.57 -2.76
N LYS A 64 3.56 5.45 -3.45
CA LYS A 64 3.50 5.50 -4.93
C LYS A 64 4.10 6.81 -5.44
N PRO A 65 5.42 6.87 -5.59
CA PRO A 65 6.09 8.11 -6.00
C PRO A 65 5.84 8.44 -7.46
N CYS A 66 5.85 9.74 -7.76
CA CYS A 66 5.99 10.17 -9.14
C CYS A 66 7.43 9.93 -9.62
N PRO A 67 7.66 9.61 -10.91
CA PRO A 67 9.00 9.40 -11.46
C PRO A 67 9.97 10.54 -11.12
N GLY A 68 11.15 10.18 -10.61
CA GLY A 68 12.19 11.11 -10.19
C GLY A 68 12.02 11.70 -8.79
N ARG A 69 10.96 11.30 -8.05
CA ARG A 69 10.68 11.77 -6.68
C ARG A 69 10.58 10.61 -5.67
N GLU A 70 11.19 9.47 -5.97
CA GLU A 70 11.05 8.24 -5.20
C GLU A 70 11.53 8.43 -3.75
N ALA A 71 12.75 8.88 -3.57
CA ALA A 71 13.33 9.08 -2.25
C ALA A 71 12.64 10.19 -1.46
N GLU A 72 12.29 11.30 -2.11
CA GLU A 72 11.57 12.42 -1.49
C GLU A 72 10.20 11.96 -0.98
N THR A 73 9.44 11.25 -1.83
CA THR A 73 8.10 10.75 -1.46
C THR A 73 8.19 9.71 -0.35
N GLY A 74 9.15 8.78 -0.43
CA GLY A 74 9.38 7.77 0.60
C GLY A 74 9.67 8.37 1.97
N ALA A 75 10.57 9.34 2.02
CA ALA A 75 10.92 10.02 3.26
C ALA A 75 9.72 10.82 3.82
N ALA A 76 9.01 11.58 2.97
CA ALA A 76 7.88 12.40 3.40
C ALA A 76 6.75 11.54 3.98
N VAL A 77 6.36 10.45 3.29
CA VAL A 77 5.31 9.54 3.76
C VAL A 77 5.71 8.88 5.07
N ALA A 78 6.97 8.43 5.20
CA ALA A 78 7.43 7.76 6.41
C ALA A 78 7.46 8.70 7.63
N ILE A 79 7.90 9.96 7.47
CA ILE A 79 7.89 10.97 8.54
C ILE A 79 6.45 11.25 8.97
N GLU A 80 5.54 11.46 8.01
CA GLU A 80 4.13 11.72 8.32
C GLU A 80 3.46 10.51 9.00
N ALA A 81 3.71 9.30 8.50
CA ALA A 81 3.21 8.07 9.11
C ALA A 81 3.70 7.92 10.56
N LEU A 82 4.99 8.16 10.82
CA LEU A 82 5.56 8.12 12.18
C LEU A 82 4.86 9.08 13.14
N LEU A 83 4.54 10.29 12.67
CA LEU A 83 3.84 11.29 13.47
C LEU A 83 2.38 10.91 13.72
N LEU A 84 1.67 10.44 12.69
CA LEU A 84 0.24 10.12 12.74
C LEU A 84 -0.06 8.87 13.58
N TRP A 85 0.86 7.91 13.67
CA TRP A 85 0.72 6.67 14.44
C TRP A 85 1.62 6.60 15.68
N ARG A 86 2.22 7.74 16.13
CA ARG A 86 3.17 7.77 17.26
C ARG A 86 2.63 7.12 18.55
N ASP A 87 1.32 7.21 18.79
CA ASP A 87 0.67 6.67 19.99
C ASP A 87 -0.17 5.40 19.68
N ALA A 88 0.00 4.80 18.51
CA ALA A 88 -0.70 3.59 18.13
C ALA A 88 0.06 2.35 18.61
N GLU A 89 -0.67 1.35 19.11
CA GLU A 89 -0.08 0.07 19.52
C GLU A 89 0.56 -0.66 18.34
N VAL A 90 -0.11 -0.62 17.17
CA VAL A 90 0.38 -1.22 15.94
C VAL A 90 0.70 -0.10 14.92
N PRO A 91 1.97 0.03 14.51
CA PRO A 91 2.35 0.99 13.48
C PRO A 91 1.82 0.57 12.10
N PRO A 92 1.68 1.50 11.15
CA PRO A 92 1.30 1.17 9.79
C PRO A 92 2.41 0.42 9.08
N LEU A 93 2.04 -0.50 8.18
CA LEU A 93 2.97 -1.07 7.20
C LEU A 93 3.19 -0.06 6.08
N LEU A 94 4.44 0.15 5.67
CA LEU A 94 4.77 0.92 4.47
C LEU A 94 5.10 -0.04 3.34
N SER A 95 4.41 0.03 2.22
CA SER A 95 4.69 -0.80 1.05
C SER A 95 5.03 0.03 -0.18
N SER A 96 5.84 -0.48 -1.08
CA SER A 96 6.14 0.18 -2.36
C SER A 96 6.74 -0.77 -3.38
N PHE A 97 6.48 -0.50 -4.66
CA PHE A 97 7.23 -1.05 -5.79
C PHE A 97 8.61 -0.40 -5.94
N SER A 98 8.81 0.78 -5.36
CA SER A 98 10.06 1.53 -5.43
C SER A 98 10.96 1.21 -4.26
N GLU A 99 12.05 0.48 -4.51
CA GLU A 99 13.09 0.24 -3.51
C GLU A 99 13.72 1.54 -3.00
N ALA A 100 13.90 2.53 -3.89
CA ALA A 100 14.44 3.84 -3.49
C ALA A 100 13.52 4.57 -2.50
N ALA A 101 12.19 4.41 -2.64
CA ALA A 101 11.22 4.96 -1.70
C ALA A 101 11.27 4.23 -0.35
N LEU A 102 11.36 2.89 -0.36
CA LEU A 102 11.48 2.09 0.87
C LEU A 102 12.80 2.35 1.59
N GLU A 103 13.90 2.49 0.86
CA GLU A 103 15.20 2.81 1.43
C GLU A 103 15.21 4.21 2.08
N ALA A 104 14.58 5.20 1.43
CA ALA A 104 14.42 6.53 2.01
C ALA A 104 13.53 6.51 3.26
N ALA A 105 12.43 5.75 3.23
CA ALA A 105 11.56 5.53 4.38
C ALA A 105 12.32 4.87 5.54
N ARG A 106 13.14 3.85 5.27
CA ARG A 106 13.98 3.16 6.24
C ARG A 106 14.95 4.12 6.96
N LYS A 107 15.57 5.03 6.20
CA LYS A 107 16.54 5.99 6.76
C LYS A 107 15.92 6.97 7.75
N VAL A 108 14.69 7.43 7.48
CA VAL A 108 14.04 8.46 8.32
C VAL A 108 13.14 7.88 9.41
N ALA A 109 12.61 6.68 9.20
CA ALA A 109 11.70 6.00 10.13
C ALA A 109 12.01 4.49 10.21
N PRO A 110 13.20 4.10 10.71
CA PRO A 110 13.64 2.69 10.71
C PRO A 110 12.69 1.76 11.49
N ALA A 111 11.97 2.28 12.47
CA ALA A 111 11.03 1.51 13.29
C ALA A 111 9.73 1.15 12.57
N LEU A 112 9.36 1.83 11.47
CA LEU A 112 8.17 1.48 10.72
C LEU A 112 8.40 0.22 9.89
N PRO A 113 7.50 -0.79 9.97
CA PRO A 113 7.60 -2.00 9.16
C PRO A 113 7.43 -1.69 7.67
N ARG A 114 8.17 -2.42 6.83
CA ARG A 114 8.16 -2.24 5.37
C ARG A 114 7.87 -3.54 4.66
N ALA A 115 7.18 -3.44 3.50
CA ALA A 115 6.93 -4.52 2.56
C ALA A 115 7.42 -4.13 1.16
N LEU A 116 8.11 -5.04 0.49
CA LEU A 116 8.46 -4.87 -0.93
C LEU A 116 7.31 -5.35 -1.80
N LEU A 117 6.77 -4.46 -2.65
CA LEU A 117 5.75 -4.79 -3.65
C LEU A 117 6.41 -5.31 -4.93
N LEU A 118 5.94 -6.44 -5.42
CA LEU A 118 6.46 -7.07 -6.65
C LEU A 118 5.33 -7.53 -7.58
N GLY A 119 5.36 -7.06 -8.84
CA GLY A 119 4.47 -7.54 -9.91
C GLY A 119 4.93 -8.86 -10.51
N GLU A 120 6.23 -9.08 -10.51
CA GLU A 120 6.93 -10.28 -10.93
C GLU A 120 7.89 -10.71 -9.83
N LEU A 121 8.26 -11.99 -9.78
CA LEU A 121 9.20 -12.50 -8.79
C LEU A 121 10.57 -12.75 -9.45
N PRO A 122 11.50 -11.78 -9.39
CA PRO A 122 12.87 -12.02 -9.86
C PRO A 122 13.57 -13.02 -8.94
N ALA A 123 14.59 -13.70 -9.43
CA ALA A 123 15.29 -14.74 -8.67
C ALA A 123 15.90 -14.24 -7.35
N ASP A 124 16.23 -12.95 -7.28
CA ASP A 124 16.83 -12.27 -6.12
C ASP A 124 15.82 -11.58 -5.19
N TRP A 125 14.51 -11.83 -5.36
CA TRP A 125 13.45 -11.15 -4.61
C TRP A 125 13.66 -11.17 -3.09
N LEU A 126 14.16 -12.29 -2.56
CA LEU A 126 14.39 -12.46 -1.12
C LEU A 126 15.56 -11.61 -0.63
N ASP A 127 16.63 -11.53 -1.41
CA ASP A 127 17.80 -10.71 -1.08
C ASP A 127 17.46 -9.22 -1.15
N ARG A 128 16.58 -8.82 -2.07
CA ARG A 128 16.03 -7.46 -2.12
C ARG A 128 15.19 -7.13 -0.87
N CYS A 129 14.33 -8.05 -0.43
CA CYS A 129 13.59 -7.88 0.83
C CYS A 129 14.54 -7.72 2.02
N ARG A 130 15.60 -8.52 2.09
CA ARG A 130 16.61 -8.45 3.17
C ARG A 130 17.40 -7.15 3.14
N ALA A 131 17.86 -6.72 1.97
CA ALA A 131 18.62 -5.47 1.81
C ALA A 131 17.82 -4.24 2.27
N LEU A 132 16.51 -4.26 2.06
CA LEU A 132 15.59 -3.21 2.50
C LEU A 132 15.08 -3.39 3.93
N GLU A 133 15.50 -4.46 4.61
CA GLU A 133 14.99 -4.84 5.94
C GLU A 133 13.46 -4.89 5.97
N CYS A 134 12.85 -5.44 4.93
CA CYS A 134 11.41 -5.63 4.87
C CYS A 134 10.96 -6.74 5.83
N VAL A 135 9.82 -6.56 6.46
CA VAL A 135 9.17 -7.56 7.30
C VAL A 135 8.15 -8.39 6.53
N ALA A 136 7.84 -7.96 5.29
CA ALA A 136 6.86 -8.62 4.44
C ALA A 136 7.24 -8.54 2.95
N LEU A 137 6.80 -9.55 2.21
CA LEU A 137 6.67 -9.54 0.77
C LEU A 137 5.21 -9.26 0.42
N ASP A 138 4.96 -8.33 -0.50
CA ASP A 138 3.65 -8.08 -1.08
C ASP A 138 3.73 -8.36 -2.60
N ALA A 139 3.18 -9.48 -3.05
CA ALA A 139 3.35 -9.93 -4.43
C ALA A 139 2.02 -10.08 -5.16
N SER A 140 2.05 -9.85 -6.48
CA SER A 140 0.89 -10.15 -7.33
C SER A 140 0.45 -11.60 -7.16
N HIS A 141 -0.85 -11.84 -6.94
CA HIS A 141 -1.40 -13.18 -6.81
C HIS A 141 -1.17 -14.07 -8.05
N ARG A 142 -0.84 -13.45 -9.19
CA ARG A 142 -0.60 -14.16 -10.45
C ARG A 142 0.74 -14.87 -10.48
N VAL A 143 1.71 -14.36 -9.72
CA VAL A 143 3.07 -14.92 -9.64
C VAL A 143 3.34 -15.63 -8.32
N LEU A 144 2.41 -15.57 -7.38
CA LEU A 144 2.56 -16.14 -6.06
C LEU A 144 2.04 -17.59 -6.05
N ASP A 145 2.90 -18.50 -5.60
CA ASP A 145 2.60 -19.91 -5.39
C ASP A 145 2.92 -20.37 -3.95
N SER A 146 2.55 -21.59 -3.61
CA SER A 146 2.79 -22.16 -2.28
C SER A 146 4.29 -22.28 -1.94
N ALA A 147 5.14 -22.51 -2.93
CA ALA A 147 6.59 -22.63 -2.72
C ALA A 147 7.20 -21.28 -2.35
N THR A 148 6.79 -20.21 -3.04
CA THR A 148 7.22 -18.83 -2.74
C THR A 148 6.73 -18.39 -1.36
N ILE A 149 5.47 -18.69 -1.01
CA ILE A 149 4.93 -18.40 0.33
C ILE A 149 5.76 -19.12 1.39
N ALA A 150 6.02 -20.42 1.21
CA ALA A 150 6.82 -21.20 2.17
C ALA A 150 8.25 -20.64 2.30
N ALA A 151 8.89 -20.24 1.20
CA ALA A 151 10.22 -19.63 1.23
C ALA A 151 10.24 -18.29 1.98
N ALA A 152 9.24 -17.43 1.75
CA ALA A 152 9.10 -16.16 2.48
C ALA A 152 8.90 -16.40 3.98
N LYS A 153 8.01 -17.32 4.36
CA LYS A 153 7.75 -17.68 5.76
C LYS A 153 8.99 -18.28 6.43
N ALA A 154 9.74 -19.14 5.74
CA ALA A 154 11.00 -19.70 6.23
C ALA A 154 12.08 -18.62 6.46
N ALA A 155 12.02 -17.53 5.71
CA ALA A 155 12.88 -16.36 5.89
C ALA A 155 12.37 -15.37 6.96
N GLY A 156 11.25 -15.65 7.64
CA GLY A 156 10.66 -14.81 8.67
C GLY A 156 9.79 -13.66 8.13
N LEU A 157 9.49 -13.65 6.83
CA LEU A 157 8.63 -12.64 6.23
C LEU A 157 7.15 -12.98 6.37
N ARG A 158 6.32 -11.96 6.52
CA ARG A 158 4.88 -12.04 6.23
C ARG A 158 4.66 -11.97 4.72
N VAL A 159 3.54 -12.51 4.25
CA VAL A 159 3.18 -12.50 2.83
C VAL A 159 1.83 -11.86 2.63
N LEU A 160 1.80 -10.80 1.85
CA LEU A 160 0.60 -10.13 1.37
C LEU A 160 0.44 -10.39 -0.12
N SER A 161 -0.78 -10.29 -0.64
CA SER A 161 -0.99 -10.43 -2.09
C SER A 161 -2.14 -9.57 -2.61
N TYR A 162 -1.95 -8.96 -3.77
CA TYR A 162 -2.84 -8.06 -4.48
C TYR A 162 -3.08 -8.51 -5.92
N THR A 163 -4.07 -8.05 -6.62
CA THR A 163 -5.40 -7.70 -6.13
C THR A 163 -6.25 -8.93 -6.33
N ILE A 164 -6.69 -9.55 -5.27
CA ILE A 164 -7.39 -10.84 -5.30
C ILE A 164 -8.88 -10.57 -5.17
N ASN A 165 -9.63 -10.66 -6.28
CA ASN A 165 -11.07 -10.41 -6.29
C ASN A 165 -11.89 -11.70 -6.41
N GLU A 166 -11.24 -12.84 -6.60
CA GLU A 166 -11.89 -14.16 -6.65
C GLU A 166 -11.79 -14.88 -5.29
N PRO A 167 -12.92 -15.20 -4.64
CA PRO A 167 -12.91 -15.89 -3.34
C PRO A 167 -12.15 -17.22 -3.33
N ALA A 168 -12.25 -18.00 -4.42
CA ALA A 168 -11.54 -19.27 -4.54
C ALA A 168 -10.02 -19.07 -4.52
N ARG A 169 -9.50 -18.04 -5.20
CA ARG A 169 -8.06 -17.73 -5.20
C ARG A 169 -7.60 -17.22 -3.83
N ALA A 170 -8.41 -16.43 -3.15
CA ALA A 170 -8.13 -15.99 -1.78
C ALA A 170 -8.04 -17.20 -0.82
N ALA A 171 -8.98 -18.13 -0.91
CA ALA A 171 -8.98 -19.34 -0.10
C ALA A 171 -7.76 -20.24 -0.38
N GLU A 172 -7.40 -20.43 -1.65
CA GLU A 172 -6.22 -21.19 -2.07
C GLU A 172 -4.93 -20.62 -1.45
N LEU A 173 -4.71 -19.31 -1.58
CA LEU A 173 -3.50 -18.67 -1.07
C LEU A 173 -3.47 -18.62 0.46
N ARG A 174 -4.62 -18.41 1.12
CA ARG A 174 -4.72 -18.53 2.59
C ARG A 174 -4.35 -19.93 3.06
N ALA A 175 -4.85 -20.97 2.40
CA ALA A 175 -4.48 -22.34 2.72
C ALA A 175 -2.98 -22.62 2.52
N ALA A 176 -2.32 -21.92 1.61
CA ALA A 176 -0.87 -21.97 1.40
C ALA A 176 -0.07 -21.16 2.44
N GLY A 177 -0.73 -20.37 3.31
CA GLY A 177 -0.10 -19.59 4.37
C GLY A 177 0.01 -18.07 4.09
N LEU A 178 -0.78 -17.53 3.16
CA LEU A 178 -0.88 -16.08 2.94
C LEU A 178 -1.38 -15.38 4.22
N ASP A 179 -0.72 -14.31 4.63
CA ASP A 179 -1.07 -13.55 5.84
C ASP A 179 -2.13 -12.46 5.58
N CYS A 180 -2.12 -11.85 4.38
CA CYS A 180 -3.05 -10.77 4.06
C CYS A 180 -3.49 -10.80 2.60
N VAL A 181 -4.79 -10.69 2.38
CA VAL A 181 -5.42 -10.52 1.06
C VAL A 181 -5.69 -9.05 0.83
N ILE A 182 -5.23 -8.49 -0.28
CA ILE A 182 -5.58 -7.15 -0.75
C ILE A 182 -6.59 -7.32 -1.88
N THR A 183 -7.79 -6.76 -1.69
CA THR A 183 -8.94 -6.94 -2.59
C THR A 183 -9.73 -5.66 -2.77
N ASP A 184 -10.34 -5.47 -3.95
CA ASP A 184 -11.38 -4.47 -4.20
C ASP A 184 -12.79 -5.03 -3.87
N ALA A 185 -12.93 -6.36 -3.79
CA ALA A 185 -14.20 -7.06 -3.62
C ALA A 185 -14.45 -7.37 -2.12
N VAL A 186 -14.51 -6.31 -1.31
CA VAL A 186 -14.66 -6.41 0.16
C VAL A 186 -16.01 -6.99 0.60
N ASP A 187 -17.00 -7.01 -0.29
CA ASP A 187 -18.31 -7.63 -0.11
C ASP A 187 -18.32 -9.14 -0.38
N LEU A 188 -17.32 -9.63 -1.14
CA LEU A 188 -17.20 -11.06 -1.52
C LEU A 188 -16.13 -11.80 -0.71
N ILE A 189 -15.11 -11.09 -0.24
CA ILE A 189 -13.99 -11.67 0.48
C ILE A 189 -14.01 -11.12 1.91
N ALA A 190 -14.54 -11.91 2.82
CA ALA A 190 -14.56 -11.57 4.24
C ALA A 190 -13.13 -11.53 4.82
N PRO A 191 -12.88 -10.72 5.86
CA PRO A 191 -11.68 -10.84 6.67
C PRO A 191 -11.47 -12.29 7.10
N GLY A 192 -10.22 -12.75 7.13
CA GLY A 192 -9.89 -14.07 7.68
C GLY A 192 -10.05 -14.05 9.21
N ASP A 193 -10.40 -15.21 9.75
CA ASP A 193 -10.39 -15.45 11.19
C ASP A 193 -8.96 -15.54 11.73
#